data_23954fa5421f215bbdddff9931e7d60f
#
_entry.id   23954fa5421f215bbdddff9931e7d60f
#
_cell.length_a   1.000
_cell.length_b   1.000
_cell.length_c   1.000
_cell.angle_alpha   90.00
_cell.angle_beta   90.00
_cell.angle_gamma   90.00
#
_symmetry.space_group_name_H-M   'P 1'
#
loop_
_entity.id
_entity.type
_entity.pdbx_description
1 polymer ?
#
loop_
_entity_poly.entity_id
_entity_poly.type
_entity_poly.pdbx_seq_one_letter_code
_entity_poly.pdbx_strand_id
1 'polypeptide(L)'
;TFKNPFQFNILGGYTGSGKTELLITLKEKGEPIIDLEAIAKHKGSAFGSIGLPKQPSQEMFENLLALELRKAIGNPSTVAQNQWAIKEPAHSPFTIHHSPLWLEDESQRIGQVNIPNDLWKTMRNSPLYFLDIPFEERLKHITEEYGCLEQQLMIDAIERIKEKLGGLNAKTAIQLLKE
;
A
#
# COMPACT_ATOMS: atom_id res chain seq x y z
N THR A 1 -10.09 12.25 -12.77
CA THR A 1 -9.51 10.89 -12.80
C THR A 1 -10.03 10.08 -11.61
N PHE A 2 -10.00 10.62 -10.39
CA PHE A 2 -10.37 9.89 -9.16
C PHE A 2 -11.89 9.72 -8.93
N LYS A 3 -12.73 10.24 -9.79
CA LYS A 3 -14.20 10.10 -9.73
C LYS A 3 -14.73 8.90 -10.51
N ASN A 4 -13.87 8.13 -11.18
CA ASN A 4 -14.29 6.92 -11.87
C ASN A 4 -14.69 5.85 -10.85
N PRO A 5 -15.68 5.00 -11.15
CA PRO A 5 -16.12 3.92 -10.28
C PRO A 5 -15.08 2.78 -10.31
N PHE A 6 -13.98 2.95 -9.59
CA PHE A 6 -13.03 1.87 -9.37
C PHE A 6 -13.64 0.83 -8.44
N GLN A 7 -13.36 -0.43 -8.71
CA GLN A 7 -13.61 -1.53 -7.78
C GLN A 7 -12.28 -1.91 -7.14
N PHE A 8 -12.24 -1.95 -5.82
CA PHE A 8 -11.05 -2.30 -5.05
C PHE A 8 -11.26 -3.53 -4.20
N ASN A 9 -10.19 -4.26 -3.97
CA ASN A 9 -10.00 -5.19 -2.89
C ASN A 9 -8.92 -4.60 -1.97
N ILE A 10 -9.27 -4.36 -0.72
CA ILE A 10 -8.35 -3.77 0.25
C ILE A 10 -7.71 -4.87 1.07
N LEU A 11 -6.37 -4.91 1.08
CA LEU A 11 -5.59 -5.86 1.85
C LEU A 11 -5.17 -5.22 3.18
N GLY A 12 -5.82 -5.61 4.25
CA GLY A 12 -5.53 -5.18 5.62
C GLY A 12 -4.68 -6.18 6.39
N GLY A 13 -4.17 -5.74 7.52
CA GLY A 13 -3.38 -6.57 8.43
C GLY A 13 -2.47 -5.69 9.30
N TYR A 14 -2.12 -6.20 10.47
CA TYR A 14 -1.20 -5.50 11.38
C TYR A 14 0.19 -5.34 10.74
N THR A 15 1.00 -4.42 11.26
CA THR A 15 2.40 -4.25 10.85
C THR A 15 3.14 -5.60 10.96
N GLY A 16 3.92 -5.94 9.94
CA GLY A 16 4.64 -7.21 9.85
C GLY A 16 3.81 -8.42 9.42
N SER A 17 2.58 -8.23 8.93
CA SER A 17 1.73 -9.33 8.47
C SER A 17 2.02 -9.83 7.05
N GLY A 18 3.01 -9.27 6.34
CA GLY A 18 3.37 -9.71 4.99
C GLY A 18 2.43 -9.21 3.88
N LYS A 19 1.75 -8.06 4.09
CA LYS A 19 0.84 -7.49 3.07
C LYS A 19 1.54 -7.22 1.74
N THR A 20 2.71 -6.59 1.82
CA THR A 20 3.49 -6.20 0.64
C THR A 20 3.94 -7.43 -0.17
N GLU A 21 4.40 -8.49 0.52
CA GLU A 21 4.79 -9.76 -0.11
C GLU A 21 3.59 -10.44 -0.78
N LEU A 22 2.41 -10.39 -0.14
CA LEU A 22 1.20 -10.93 -0.73
C LEU A 22 0.78 -10.14 -1.97
N LEU A 23 0.85 -8.79 -1.94
CA LEU A 23 0.57 -7.98 -3.12
C LEU A 23 1.53 -8.27 -4.28
N ILE A 24 2.82 -8.46 -3.99
CA ILE A 24 3.80 -8.87 -5.00
C ILE A 24 3.42 -10.23 -5.60
N THR A 25 3.05 -11.19 -4.76
CA THR A 25 2.61 -12.52 -5.21
C THR A 25 1.34 -12.45 -6.07
N LEU A 26 0.38 -11.60 -5.71
CA LEU A 26 -0.83 -11.37 -6.51
C LEU A 26 -0.47 -10.77 -7.87
N LYS A 27 0.45 -9.81 -7.91
CA LYS A 27 0.94 -9.21 -9.15
C LYS A 27 1.59 -10.25 -10.07
N GLU A 28 2.40 -11.14 -9.51
CA GLU A 28 3.04 -12.23 -10.27
C GLU A 28 2.02 -13.22 -10.85
N LYS A 29 0.87 -13.37 -10.20
CA LYS A 29 -0.27 -14.15 -10.69
C LYS A 29 -1.15 -13.40 -11.69
N GLY A 30 -0.79 -12.15 -12.05
CA GLY A 30 -1.50 -11.36 -13.03
C GLY A 30 -2.63 -10.50 -12.47
N GLU A 31 -2.79 -10.44 -11.14
CA GLU A 31 -3.78 -9.56 -10.52
C GLU A 31 -3.35 -8.08 -10.64
N PRO A 32 -4.28 -7.16 -10.93
CA PRO A 32 -3.97 -5.75 -11.01
C PRO A 32 -3.81 -5.18 -9.60
N ILE A 33 -2.64 -4.64 -9.29
CA ILE A 33 -2.34 -4.02 -8.00
C ILE A 33 -1.97 -2.54 -8.15
N ILE A 34 -2.21 -1.78 -7.10
CA ILE A 34 -1.68 -0.41 -6.92
C ILE A 34 -0.91 -0.38 -5.61
N ASP A 35 0.39 -0.21 -5.71
CA ASP A 35 1.29 -0.09 -4.56
C ASP A 35 1.39 1.40 -4.14
N LEU A 36 0.57 1.78 -3.16
CA LEU A 36 0.50 3.16 -2.67
C LEU A 36 1.78 3.58 -1.94
N GLU A 37 2.41 2.65 -1.22
CA GLU A 37 3.65 2.89 -0.49
C GLU A 37 4.83 3.15 -1.45
N ALA A 38 4.95 2.35 -2.50
CA ALA A 38 5.96 2.56 -3.53
C ALA A 38 5.78 3.90 -4.26
N ILE A 39 4.53 4.28 -4.62
CA ILE A 39 4.23 5.57 -5.24
C ILE A 39 4.56 6.72 -4.29
N ALA A 40 4.24 6.59 -3.01
CA ALA A 40 4.54 7.57 -1.97
C ALA A 40 6.02 7.59 -1.57
N LYS A 41 6.81 6.57 -1.89
CA LYS A 41 8.17 6.32 -1.39
C LYS A 41 8.19 6.33 0.14
N HIS A 42 7.25 5.61 0.78
CA HIS A 42 7.07 5.59 2.22
C HIS A 42 6.25 4.38 2.65
N LYS A 43 6.73 3.59 3.59
CA LYS A 43 6.10 2.35 4.09
C LYS A 43 4.99 2.58 5.14
N GLY A 44 4.25 3.66 5.08
CA GLY A 44 3.09 3.93 5.95
C GLY A 44 3.39 4.09 7.46
N SER A 45 4.44 3.47 7.99
CA SER A 45 4.80 3.44 9.40
C SER A 45 5.64 4.65 9.86
N ALA A 46 5.88 4.79 11.18
CA ALA A 46 6.82 5.78 11.72
C ALA A 46 8.26 5.60 11.19
N PHE A 47 8.62 4.40 10.80
CA PHE A 47 9.92 4.02 10.22
C PHE A 47 9.90 4.03 8.69
N GLY A 48 8.76 4.31 8.09
CA GLY A 48 8.49 4.11 6.67
C GLY A 48 9.30 4.96 5.70
N SER A 49 10.02 5.98 6.17
CA SER A 49 10.93 6.79 5.35
C SER A 49 12.39 6.31 5.38
N ILE A 50 12.74 5.38 6.28
CA ILE A 50 14.13 4.96 6.48
C ILE A 50 14.60 4.14 5.27
N GLY A 51 15.77 4.52 4.72
CA GLY A 51 16.35 3.87 3.55
C GLY A 51 15.64 4.17 2.22
N LEU A 52 14.59 4.99 2.23
CA LEU A 52 13.85 5.35 1.02
C LEU A 52 14.24 6.74 0.51
N PRO A 53 14.11 6.99 -0.81
CA PRO A 53 14.30 8.31 -1.39
C PRO A 53 13.28 9.31 -0.83
N LYS A 54 13.59 10.62 -1.00
CA LYS A 54 12.64 11.69 -0.62
C LYS A 54 11.27 11.45 -1.26
N GLN A 55 10.22 11.63 -0.47
CA GLN A 55 8.83 11.53 -0.95
C GLN A 55 8.57 12.54 -2.08
N PRO A 56 7.69 12.22 -3.02
CA PRO A 56 7.21 13.17 -4.02
C PRO A 56 6.41 14.31 -3.37
N SER A 57 6.23 15.41 -4.10
CA SER A 57 5.22 16.40 -3.74
C SER A 57 3.81 15.80 -3.83
N GLN A 58 2.81 16.42 -3.18
CA GLN A 58 1.41 15.99 -3.29
C GLN A 58 0.96 15.87 -4.75
N GLU A 59 1.24 16.90 -5.56
CA GLU A 59 0.89 16.93 -6.97
C GLU A 59 1.55 15.79 -7.76
N MET A 60 2.84 15.54 -7.53
CA MET A 60 3.54 14.44 -8.19
C MET A 60 2.99 13.08 -7.76
N PHE A 61 2.67 12.89 -6.47
CA PHE A 61 2.04 11.67 -5.98
C PHE A 61 0.70 11.42 -6.68
N GLU A 62 -0.16 12.43 -6.78
CA GLU A 62 -1.46 12.32 -7.45
C GLU A 62 -1.31 11.99 -8.94
N ASN A 63 -0.33 12.59 -9.62
CA ASN A 63 -0.06 12.30 -11.03
C ASN A 63 0.42 10.86 -11.24
N LEU A 64 1.35 10.39 -10.40
CA LEU A 64 1.84 9.00 -10.44
C LEU A 64 0.71 8.02 -10.15
N LEU A 65 -0.09 8.27 -9.12
CA LEU A 65 -1.24 7.45 -8.75
C LEU A 65 -2.26 7.38 -9.88
N ALA A 66 -2.58 8.53 -10.52
CA ALA A 66 -3.47 8.57 -11.67
C ALA A 66 -2.93 7.77 -12.86
N LEU A 67 -1.62 7.78 -13.07
CA LEU A 67 -0.97 7.00 -14.12
C LEU A 67 -1.06 5.49 -13.84
N GLU A 68 -0.78 5.06 -12.61
CA GLU A 68 -0.87 3.64 -12.22
C GLU A 68 -2.31 3.13 -12.30
N LEU A 69 -3.30 3.89 -11.82
CA LEU A 69 -4.71 3.56 -11.97
C LEU A 69 -5.12 3.41 -13.45
N ARG A 70 -4.62 4.27 -14.33
CA ARG A 70 -4.86 4.16 -15.77
C ARG A 70 -4.26 2.87 -16.37
N LYS A 71 -3.02 2.55 -16.00
CA LYS A 71 -2.36 1.32 -16.47
C LYS A 71 -3.11 0.08 -16.03
N ALA A 72 -3.54 0.05 -14.76
CA ALA A 72 -4.24 -1.08 -14.17
C ALA A 72 -5.62 -1.34 -14.79
N ILE A 73 -6.33 -0.30 -15.24
CA ILE A 73 -7.60 -0.44 -15.95
C ILE A 73 -7.40 -0.94 -17.39
N GLY A 74 -6.18 -0.88 -17.91
CA GLY A 74 -5.85 -1.24 -19.28
C GLY A 74 -6.20 -0.14 -20.28
N ASN A 75 -5.42 -0.05 -21.35
CA ASN A 75 -5.84 0.70 -22.54
C ASN A 75 -6.96 -0.11 -23.22
N PRO A 76 -8.06 0.49 -23.68
CA PRO A 76 -9.12 -0.20 -24.41
C PRO A 76 -8.60 -1.00 -25.63
N SER A 77 -7.40 -0.68 -26.11
CA SER A 77 -6.73 -1.36 -27.24
C SER A 77 -6.06 -2.70 -26.86
N THR A 78 -5.81 -3.00 -25.58
CA THR A 78 -5.12 -4.22 -25.13
C THR A 78 -6.11 -5.34 -24.75
N VAL A 79 -7.37 -5.01 -24.48
CA VAL A 79 -8.42 -5.97 -24.09
C VAL A 79 -8.81 -6.89 -25.26
N ALA A 80 -8.52 -6.50 -26.51
CA ALA A 80 -8.85 -7.29 -27.71
C ALA A 80 -7.93 -8.52 -27.94
N GLN A 81 -6.88 -8.71 -27.14
CA GLN A 81 -5.92 -9.82 -27.34
C GLN A 81 -6.03 -10.97 -26.32
N ASN A 82 -6.84 -10.85 -25.28
CA ASN A 82 -7.08 -11.97 -24.37
C ASN A 82 -8.14 -12.92 -24.93
N GLN A 83 -7.71 -14.04 -25.51
CA GLN A 83 -8.50 -15.10 -26.14
C GLN A 83 -9.48 -15.85 -25.21
N TRP A 84 -9.82 -15.33 -24.05
CA TRP A 84 -10.77 -15.90 -23.09
C TRP A 84 -12.09 -15.10 -23.00
N ALA A 85 -12.35 -14.21 -23.97
CA ALA A 85 -13.67 -13.61 -24.11
C ALA A 85 -14.68 -14.70 -24.49
N ILE A 86 -15.37 -15.27 -23.50
CA ILE A 86 -16.58 -16.07 -23.69
C ILE A 86 -17.51 -15.24 -24.59
N LYS A 87 -17.91 -15.83 -25.70
CA LYS A 87 -18.90 -15.23 -26.62
C LYS A 87 -20.22 -15.05 -25.86
N GLU A 88 -20.42 -13.86 -25.32
CA GLU A 88 -21.73 -13.41 -24.86
C GLU A 88 -22.50 -12.75 -26.02
N PRO A 89 -23.84 -12.93 -26.09
CA PRO A 89 -24.62 -12.41 -27.20
C PRO A 89 -24.68 -10.88 -27.22
N ALA A 90 -24.63 -10.37 -28.43
CA ALA A 90 -24.54 -8.95 -28.79
C ALA A 90 -25.76 -8.12 -28.41
N HIS A 91 -25.94 -7.77 -27.12
CA HIS A 91 -26.84 -6.69 -26.64
C HIS A 91 -26.54 -6.31 -25.19
N SER A 92 -25.32 -5.85 -24.90
CA SER A 92 -25.08 -5.11 -23.66
C SER A 92 -24.12 -3.95 -23.91
N PRO A 93 -24.46 -2.72 -23.51
CA PRO A 93 -23.53 -1.61 -23.64
C PRO A 93 -22.37 -1.86 -22.68
N PHE A 94 -21.18 -2.00 -23.25
CA PHE A 94 -19.84 -1.98 -22.62
C PHE A 94 -19.79 -2.08 -21.10
N THR A 95 -19.96 -3.28 -20.56
CA THR A 95 -19.48 -3.59 -19.21
C THR A 95 -18.07 -4.16 -19.37
N ILE A 96 -17.07 -3.32 -19.32
CA ILE A 96 -15.69 -3.76 -19.14
C ILE A 96 -15.63 -4.28 -17.69
N HIS A 97 -15.70 -5.59 -17.50
CA HIS A 97 -15.43 -6.21 -16.21
C HIS A 97 -13.94 -6.10 -15.95
N HIS A 98 -13.53 -4.99 -15.34
CA HIS A 98 -12.20 -4.90 -14.77
C HIS A 98 -12.17 -5.73 -13.49
N SER A 99 -11.21 -6.64 -13.38
CA SER A 99 -10.91 -7.27 -12.10
C SER A 99 -10.69 -6.18 -11.05
N PRO A 100 -11.18 -6.35 -9.80
CA PRO A 100 -10.94 -5.38 -8.75
C PRO A 100 -9.44 -5.13 -8.56
N LEU A 101 -9.06 -3.88 -8.36
CA LEU A 101 -7.68 -3.48 -8.10
C LEU A 101 -7.33 -3.78 -6.64
N TRP A 102 -6.22 -4.45 -6.40
CA TRP A 102 -5.72 -4.70 -5.06
C TRP A 102 -4.88 -3.54 -4.56
N LEU A 103 -5.16 -3.07 -3.33
CA LEU A 103 -4.41 -2.03 -2.63
C LEU A 103 -4.20 -2.42 -1.17
N GLU A 104 -3.13 -1.92 -0.55
CA GLU A 104 -2.98 -2.01 0.90
C GLU A 104 -3.97 -1.09 1.65
N ASP A 105 -4.36 -1.54 2.85
CA ASP A 105 -5.16 -0.74 3.79
C ASP A 105 -4.29 0.33 4.45
N GLU A 106 -4.05 1.41 3.71
CA GLU A 106 -3.26 2.53 4.17
C GLU A 106 -4.10 3.61 4.85
N SER A 107 -3.46 4.40 5.70
CA SER A 107 -4.03 5.66 6.17
C SER A 107 -4.20 6.63 5.02
N GLN A 108 -5.18 7.54 5.11
CA GLN A 108 -5.32 8.58 4.08
C GLN A 108 -4.03 9.36 3.87
N ARG A 109 -3.25 9.55 4.94
CA ARG A 109 -1.94 10.19 4.91
C ARG A 109 -0.83 9.15 4.98
N ILE A 110 0.00 9.12 3.93
CA ILE A 110 1.19 8.27 3.81
C ILE A 110 2.43 9.18 3.90
N GLY A 111 3.02 9.27 5.09
CA GLY A 111 4.10 10.21 5.36
C GLY A 111 3.68 11.67 5.16
N GLN A 112 4.13 12.33 4.08
CA GLN A 112 3.84 13.73 3.76
C GLN A 112 2.77 13.91 2.67
N VAL A 113 2.32 12.84 2.02
CA VAL A 113 1.32 12.89 0.96
C VAL A 113 -0.01 12.32 1.42
N ASN A 114 -1.09 12.72 0.75
CA ASN A 114 -2.43 12.25 1.07
C ASN A 114 -3.07 11.58 -0.14
N ILE A 115 -3.75 10.47 0.10
CA ILE A 115 -4.63 9.85 -0.89
C ILE A 115 -5.78 10.81 -1.19
N PRO A 116 -6.10 11.10 -2.46
CA PRO A 116 -7.22 11.97 -2.82
C PRO A 116 -8.53 11.54 -2.16
N ASN A 117 -9.30 12.50 -1.65
CA ASN A 117 -10.51 12.22 -0.85
C ASN A 117 -11.51 11.29 -1.52
N ASP A 118 -11.76 11.46 -2.83
CA ASP A 118 -12.74 10.64 -3.55
C ASP A 118 -12.25 9.19 -3.66
N LEU A 119 -10.95 8.99 -3.91
CA LEU A 119 -10.33 7.66 -3.94
C LEU A 119 -10.35 7.02 -2.55
N TRP A 120 -9.97 7.78 -1.51
CA TRP A 120 -10.01 7.34 -0.12
C TRP A 120 -11.40 6.85 0.30
N LYS A 121 -12.46 7.60 -0.04
CA LYS A 121 -13.84 7.19 0.24
C LYS A 121 -14.20 5.89 -0.46
N THR A 122 -13.78 5.72 -1.72
CA THR A 122 -14.01 4.48 -2.46
C THR A 122 -13.29 3.31 -1.79
N MET A 123 -12.03 3.48 -1.39
CA MET A 123 -11.27 2.46 -0.65
C MET A 123 -11.98 2.04 0.66
N ARG A 124 -12.47 3.01 1.45
CA ARG A 124 -13.17 2.74 2.73
C ARG A 124 -14.52 2.01 2.56
N ASN A 125 -15.13 2.06 1.39
CA ASN A 125 -16.37 1.37 1.07
C ASN A 125 -16.14 0.05 0.30
N SER A 126 -14.89 -0.34 0.08
CA SER A 126 -14.51 -1.54 -0.67
C SER A 126 -14.35 -2.75 0.26
N PRO A 127 -14.46 -3.98 -0.26
CA PRO A 127 -14.20 -5.19 0.51
C PRO A 127 -12.80 -5.18 1.14
N LEU A 128 -12.72 -5.56 2.42
CA LEU A 128 -11.48 -5.66 3.19
C LEU A 128 -11.13 -7.14 3.41
N TYR A 129 -9.95 -7.54 3.02
CA TYR A 129 -9.35 -8.85 3.27
C TYR A 129 -8.25 -8.68 4.30
N PHE A 130 -8.48 -9.16 5.52
CA PHE A 130 -7.58 -8.92 6.63
C PHE A 130 -6.67 -10.11 6.89
N LEU A 131 -5.35 -9.88 6.90
CA LEU A 131 -4.34 -10.87 7.27
C LEU A 131 -4.19 -10.90 8.78
N ASP A 132 -4.79 -11.91 9.41
CA ASP A 132 -4.68 -12.13 10.86
C ASP A 132 -3.50 -13.06 11.14
N ILE A 133 -2.30 -12.49 11.14
CA ILE A 133 -1.04 -13.20 11.42
C ILE A 133 -0.72 -13.09 12.91
N PRO A 134 -0.35 -14.18 13.61
CA PRO A 134 0.03 -14.17 15.01
C PRO A 134 1.16 -13.19 15.33
N PHE A 135 1.14 -12.63 16.53
CA PHE A 135 2.11 -11.60 16.95
C PHE A 135 3.56 -12.06 16.79
N GLU A 136 3.88 -13.29 17.17
CA GLU A 136 5.25 -13.82 17.12
C GLU A 136 5.79 -13.90 15.68
N GLU A 137 4.95 -14.31 14.73
CA GLU A 137 5.31 -14.36 13.32
C GLU A 137 5.57 -12.95 12.76
N ARG A 138 4.69 -11.99 13.12
CA ARG A 138 4.85 -10.60 12.72
C ARG A 138 6.10 -9.96 13.34
N LEU A 139 6.40 -10.27 14.60
CA LEU A 139 7.58 -9.78 15.29
C LEU A 139 8.85 -10.27 14.59
N LYS A 140 8.91 -11.56 14.23
CA LYS A 140 10.01 -12.13 13.47
C LYS A 140 10.21 -11.39 12.16
N HIS A 141 9.15 -11.22 11.38
CA HIS A 141 9.19 -10.52 10.09
C HIS A 141 9.69 -9.07 10.24
N ILE A 142 9.16 -8.31 11.22
CA ILE A 142 9.61 -6.94 11.50
C ILE A 142 11.07 -6.90 11.92
N THR A 143 11.52 -7.86 12.73
CA THR A 143 12.92 -7.92 13.17
C THR A 143 13.86 -8.16 12.00
N GLU A 144 13.48 -9.04 11.07
CA GLU A 144 14.25 -9.28 9.84
C GLU A 144 14.26 -8.04 8.92
N GLU A 145 13.14 -7.36 8.78
CA GLU A 145 12.99 -6.19 7.91
C GLU A 145 13.73 -4.96 8.46
N TYR A 146 13.55 -4.65 9.75
CA TYR A 146 14.10 -3.44 10.35
C TYR A 146 15.46 -3.64 10.99
N GLY A 147 15.85 -4.89 11.33
CA GLY A 147 17.13 -5.19 11.96
C GLY A 147 18.37 -4.88 11.12
N CYS A 148 18.20 -4.69 9.80
CA CYS A 148 19.26 -4.27 8.90
C CYS A 148 19.35 -2.74 8.70
N LEU A 149 18.44 -1.96 9.29
CA LEU A 149 18.42 -0.51 9.11
C LEU A 149 19.48 0.18 9.97
N GLU A 150 19.91 1.35 9.52
CA GLU A 150 20.88 2.16 10.26
C GLU A 150 20.31 2.56 11.64
N GLN A 151 21.07 2.24 12.70
CA GLN A 151 20.69 2.43 14.09
C GLN A 151 20.28 3.88 14.41
N GLN A 152 21.04 4.87 13.93
CA GLN A 152 20.74 6.28 14.20
C GLN A 152 19.38 6.71 13.61
N LEU A 153 19.07 6.27 12.39
CA LEU A 153 17.79 6.58 11.75
C LEU A 153 16.61 5.93 12.50
N MET A 154 16.80 4.75 13.08
CA MET A 154 15.80 4.10 13.94
C MET A 154 15.60 4.88 15.23
N ILE A 155 16.68 5.33 15.87
CA ILE A 155 16.62 6.19 17.08
C ILE A 155 15.84 7.47 16.77
N ASP A 156 16.14 8.14 15.68
CA ASP A 156 15.46 9.37 15.25
C ASP A 156 13.95 9.12 14.98
N ALA A 157 13.59 7.96 14.45
CA ALA A 157 12.20 7.59 14.24
C ALA A 157 11.47 7.36 15.57
N ILE A 158 12.11 6.70 16.56
CA ILE A 158 11.56 6.50 17.91
C ILE A 158 11.35 7.83 18.60
N GLU A 159 12.32 8.76 18.53
CA GLU A 159 12.18 10.10 19.11
C GLU A 159 11.00 10.89 18.50
N ARG A 160 10.77 10.77 17.18
CA ARG A 160 9.62 11.42 16.52
C ARG A 160 8.27 10.95 17.04
N ILE A 161 8.15 9.69 17.47
CA ILE A 161 6.90 9.10 17.98
C ILE A 161 6.85 9.01 19.49
N LYS A 162 7.81 9.59 20.21
CA LYS A 162 7.99 9.49 21.66
C LYS A 162 6.73 9.82 22.44
N GLU A 163 5.99 10.85 22.03
CA GLU A 163 4.73 11.21 22.68
C GLU A 163 3.66 10.11 22.58
N LYS A 164 3.58 9.44 21.42
CA LYS A 164 2.63 8.33 21.19
C LYS A 164 3.09 7.04 21.87
N LEU A 165 4.39 6.77 21.86
CA LEU A 165 4.97 5.55 22.43
C LEU A 165 5.03 5.61 23.97
N GLY A 166 5.07 6.81 24.53
CA GLY A 166 5.34 7.07 25.95
C GLY A 166 6.84 7.16 26.22
N GLY A 167 7.21 8.14 27.08
CA GLY A 167 8.63 8.48 27.31
C GLY A 167 9.47 7.33 27.85
N LEU A 168 8.91 6.46 28.71
CA LEU A 168 9.62 5.29 29.23
C LEU A 168 9.89 4.27 28.14
N ASN A 169 8.88 3.92 27.35
CA ASN A 169 9.02 2.93 26.27
C ASN A 169 10.02 3.42 25.20
N ALA A 170 9.97 4.70 24.85
CA ALA A 170 10.92 5.29 23.91
C ALA A 170 12.36 5.21 24.44
N LYS A 171 12.57 5.54 25.72
CA LYS A 171 13.89 5.44 26.36
C LYS A 171 14.42 4.01 26.37
N THR A 172 13.59 3.05 26.75
CA THR A 172 13.95 1.62 26.75
C THR A 172 14.27 1.13 25.35
N ALA A 173 13.46 1.46 24.35
CA ALA A 173 13.69 1.05 22.97
C ALA A 173 15.03 1.61 22.42
N ILE A 174 15.33 2.90 22.70
CA ILE A 174 16.61 3.50 22.31
C ILE A 174 17.80 2.85 22.98
N GLN A 175 17.65 2.48 24.27
CA GLN A 175 18.73 1.79 25.00
C GLN A 175 19.02 0.41 24.38
N LEU A 176 17.98 -0.38 24.12
CA LEU A 176 18.10 -1.70 23.51
C LEU A 176 18.69 -1.66 22.08
N LEU A 177 18.44 -0.59 21.34
CA LEU A 177 19.08 -0.41 20.03
C LEU A 177 20.56 -0.10 20.10
N LYS A 178 21.07 0.38 21.25
CA LYS A 178 22.49 0.75 21.45
C LYS A 178 23.33 -0.39 22.00
N GLU A 179 22.70 -1.44 22.52
CA GLU A 179 23.34 -2.66 23.00
C GLU A 179 23.61 -3.64 21.86
#